data_933149a6978b35443e8c543989ea3a30
#
_entry.id   933149a6978b35443e8c543989ea3a30
#
_cell.length_a   1.000
_cell.length_b   1.000
_cell.length_c   1.000
_cell.angle_alpha   90.00
_cell.angle_beta   90.00
_cell.angle_gamma   90.00
#
_symmetry.space_group_name_H-M   'P 1'
#
loop_
_entity.id
_entity.type
_entity.pdbx_description
1 polymer ?
#
loop_
_entity_poly.entity_id
_entity_poly.type
_entity_poly.pdbx_seq_one_letter_code
_entity_poly.pdbx_strand_id
1 'polypeptide(L)'
;MSTQQVPPVTAIGTPRITAGYDEYGRLDLQAHQEVHGGFAALSSGELIGLADRIELRGRGGAGFPFARKVRAVIDSCKRQDLPPIIVVNGTEGEPPSWKDKAVLTRGPHLILDGAALAAAALDAEEIVIGVADDGVGQNSLMAALAERKMPCPTRIVTVPHRFISGEGGALVRGINGEAHIPPGRKVRSSDNGVMGLPTLLSNAETYSQLAIAARLGPWEYNSVGLPEEPGTVMLTVGGASSSPAVVEAPSGTPLMDVLNMCGADIGPGLLVGGYHGKWITAKQAETVMISRKGFAKVGGTLGAGMLIPIGSKTCPIGEAAQVVQYLAGESAGQCGPCRLGLPDLARAVTLVSLGGNALENVRQAAGLVKGRGACSHPDGTSRFALSALEVFAKDVEAHANGEGCGKSVKGILPLPYTAETGARKLALDWSRCDGHGLCSAVAPEIIRLDHNGFPAFPQTPLPPWLEDGARKAVNVCPALALRLIDPAAGGH
;
A
#
# COMPACT_ATOMS: atom_id res chain seq x y z
N MET A 1 -20.02 1.56 11.91
CA MET A 1 -18.82 1.75 11.05
C MET A 1 -18.00 2.83 11.73
N SER A 2 -16.86 2.49 12.32
CA SER A 2 -15.90 3.49 12.81
C SER A 2 -15.36 4.20 11.57
N THR A 3 -15.63 5.49 11.43
CA THR A 3 -15.00 6.32 10.38
C THR A 3 -13.52 6.36 10.70
N GLN A 4 -12.72 5.65 9.90
CA GLN A 4 -11.27 5.74 10.01
C GLN A 4 -10.86 7.21 9.79
N GLN A 5 -10.34 7.84 10.82
CA GLN A 5 -9.84 9.21 10.74
C GLN A 5 -8.40 9.20 10.20
N VAL A 6 -8.13 10.12 9.28
CA VAL A 6 -6.76 10.38 8.82
C VAL A 6 -5.90 10.74 10.05
N PRO A 7 -4.73 10.10 10.23
CA PRO A 7 -3.81 10.46 11.30
C PRO A 7 -3.41 11.95 11.24
N PRO A 8 -2.86 12.52 12.31
CA PRO A 8 -2.29 13.85 12.28
C PRO A 8 -1.36 14.04 11.08
N VAL A 9 -1.45 15.20 10.43
CA VAL A 9 -0.60 15.54 9.30
C VAL A 9 0.36 16.63 9.74
N THR A 10 1.64 16.46 9.49
CA THR A 10 2.69 17.42 9.89
C THR A 10 3.77 17.52 8.82
N ALA A 11 4.66 18.52 8.95
CA ALA A 11 5.78 18.70 8.03
C ALA A 11 7.11 18.90 8.76
N ILE A 12 8.18 18.49 8.11
CA ILE A 12 9.56 18.87 8.46
C ILE A 12 9.99 19.96 7.47
N GLY A 13 10.44 21.10 7.99
CA GLY A 13 10.75 22.26 7.17
C GLY A 13 9.49 22.99 6.66
N THR A 14 9.62 23.73 5.57
CA THR A 14 8.50 24.49 4.99
C THR A 14 7.54 23.56 4.28
N PRO A 15 6.27 23.47 4.72
CA PRO A 15 5.27 22.64 4.08
C PRO A 15 4.97 23.13 2.66
N ARG A 16 4.72 22.20 1.74
CA ARG A 16 4.34 22.47 0.34
C ARG A 16 2.98 21.86 0.02
N ILE A 17 2.85 20.53 0.08
CA ILE A 17 1.58 19.85 -0.10
C ILE A 17 0.67 20.13 1.11
N THR A 18 1.24 20.09 2.30
CA THR A 18 0.51 20.25 3.57
C THR A 18 0.38 21.71 4.03
N ALA A 19 0.80 22.66 3.19
CA ALA A 19 0.64 24.08 3.49
C ALA A 19 -0.83 24.43 3.78
N GLY A 20 -1.08 25.18 4.84
CA GLY A 20 -2.43 25.57 5.30
C GLY A 20 -3.17 24.48 6.10
N TYR A 21 -2.64 23.28 6.27
CA TYR A 21 -3.35 22.21 7.01
C TYR A 21 -3.45 22.49 8.52
N ASP A 22 -2.57 23.30 9.08
CA ASP A 22 -2.66 23.71 10.49
C ASP A 22 -3.78 24.70 10.74
N GLU A 23 -4.14 25.50 9.72
CA GLU A 23 -5.17 26.55 9.80
C GLU A 23 -6.54 26.04 9.37
N TYR A 24 -6.58 25.18 8.36
CA TYR A 24 -7.81 24.71 7.72
C TYR A 24 -8.00 23.20 7.89
N GLY A 25 -9.19 22.78 8.31
CA GLY A 25 -9.55 21.35 8.34
C GLY A 25 -9.59 20.72 6.94
N ARG A 26 -10.03 21.49 5.95
CA ARG A 26 -10.02 21.24 4.52
C ARG A 26 -9.78 22.57 3.81
N LEU A 27 -8.91 22.59 2.83
CA LEU A 27 -8.77 23.73 1.92
C LEU A 27 -9.91 23.69 0.90
N ASP A 28 -10.90 24.59 1.04
CA ASP A 28 -11.84 24.90 -0.03
C ASP A 28 -11.15 25.72 -1.12
N LEU A 29 -11.86 26.08 -2.19
CA LEU A 29 -11.24 26.79 -3.30
C LEU A 29 -10.63 28.13 -2.89
N GLN A 30 -11.29 28.88 -1.98
CA GLN A 30 -10.79 30.16 -1.52
C GLN A 30 -9.52 29.99 -0.69
N ALA A 31 -9.54 29.17 0.35
CA ALA A 31 -8.38 28.88 1.18
C ALA A 31 -7.22 28.27 0.34
N HIS A 32 -7.55 27.41 -0.63
CA HIS A 32 -6.55 26.86 -1.55
C HIS A 32 -5.87 27.97 -2.39
N GLN A 33 -6.63 28.92 -2.91
CA GLN A 33 -6.10 30.04 -3.67
C GLN A 33 -5.26 31.00 -2.80
N GLU A 34 -5.66 31.22 -1.55
CA GLU A 34 -4.89 32.02 -0.58
C GLU A 34 -3.55 31.35 -0.25
N VAL A 35 -3.53 30.04 -0.03
CA VAL A 35 -2.33 29.28 0.34
C VAL A 35 -1.43 28.98 -0.85
N HIS A 36 -2.01 28.49 -1.94
CA HIS A 36 -1.25 27.97 -3.09
C HIS A 36 -1.21 28.93 -4.29
N GLY A 37 -2.12 29.91 -4.35
CA GLY A 37 -2.24 30.80 -5.52
C GLY A 37 -2.70 30.08 -6.78
N GLY A 38 -2.52 30.76 -7.91
CA GLY A 38 -2.81 30.19 -9.24
C GLY A 38 -1.53 29.71 -9.97
N PHE A 39 -1.73 29.12 -11.14
CA PHE A 39 -0.66 28.73 -12.04
C PHE A 39 -1.02 29.08 -13.49
N ALA A 40 0.00 29.22 -14.35
CA ALA A 40 -0.21 29.42 -15.77
C ALA A 40 -0.51 28.09 -16.47
N ALA A 41 -1.31 28.14 -17.54
CA ALA A 41 -1.47 27.01 -18.43
C ALA A 41 -0.12 26.64 -19.05
N LEU A 42 0.09 25.34 -19.26
CA LEU A 42 1.31 24.79 -19.88
C LEU A 42 0.94 24.12 -21.18
N SER A 43 1.77 24.30 -22.20
CA SER A 43 1.79 23.43 -23.37
C SER A 43 2.33 22.04 -23.02
N SER A 44 2.12 21.05 -23.86
CA SER A 44 2.65 19.69 -23.65
C SER A 44 4.19 19.67 -23.56
N GLY A 45 4.86 20.52 -24.32
CA GLY A 45 6.32 20.68 -24.24
C GLY A 45 6.80 21.28 -22.92
N GLU A 46 6.11 22.30 -22.42
CA GLU A 46 6.41 22.93 -21.12
C GLU A 46 6.12 21.97 -19.95
N LEU A 47 5.01 21.20 -20.00
CA LEU A 47 4.69 20.17 -19.02
C LEU A 47 5.80 19.12 -18.93
N ILE A 48 6.27 18.61 -20.07
CA ILE A 48 7.39 17.68 -20.13
C ILE A 48 8.67 18.33 -19.58
N GLY A 49 8.97 19.55 -20.02
CA GLY A 49 10.15 20.28 -19.61
C GLY A 49 10.15 20.59 -18.10
N LEU A 50 9.01 20.94 -17.51
CA LEU A 50 8.85 21.11 -16.07
C LEU A 50 9.13 19.80 -15.34
N ALA A 51 8.42 18.73 -15.74
CA ALA A 51 8.56 17.42 -15.10
C ALA A 51 10.00 16.85 -15.18
N ASP A 52 10.71 17.09 -16.26
CA ASP A 52 12.13 16.71 -16.39
C ASP A 52 13.03 17.54 -15.46
N ARG A 53 12.87 18.87 -15.44
CA ARG A 53 13.71 19.76 -14.63
C ARG A 53 13.57 19.55 -13.14
N ILE A 54 12.40 19.08 -12.67
CA ILE A 54 12.18 18.76 -11.26
C ILE A 54 12.35 17.27 -10.95
N GLU A 55 12.84 16.47 -11.87
CA GLU A 55 12.95 15.01 -11.72
C GLU A 55 11.69 14.35 -11.18
N LEU A 56 10.50 14.81 -11.64
CA LEU A 56 9.21 14.33 -11.13
C LEU A 56 9.04 12.84 -11.42
N ARG A 57 8.91 12.09 -10.34
CA ARG A 57 8.66 10.64 -10.38
C ARG A 57 7.35 10.28 -9.73
N GLY A 58 6.74 9.19 -10.20
CA GLY A 58 5.51 8.65 -9.61
C GLY A 58 5.65 8.34 -8.13
N ARG A 59 4.66 8.74 -7.33
CA ARG A 59 4.61 8.60 -5.87
C ARG A 59 3.81 7.39 -5.39
N GLY A 60 3.23 6.61 -6.31
CA GLY A 60 2.48 5.38 -5.99
C GLY A 60 3.31 4.11 -5.87
N GLY A 61 4.63 4.21 -5.66
CA GLY A 61 5.52 3.06 -5.39
C GLY A 61 6.61 2.82 -6.42
N ALA A 62 6.30 2.71 -7.70
CA ALA A 62 7.27 2.33 -8.75
C ALA A 62 8.30 3.42 -9.11
N GLY A 63 8.08 4.67 -8.76
CA GLY A 63 9.02 5.77 -9.02
C GLY A 63 9.30 6.04 -10.50
N PHE A 64 8.36 5.70 -11.41
CA PHE A 64 8.55 5.87 -12.84
C PHE A 64 8.58 7.37 -13.21
N PRO A 65 9.53 7.84 -14.09
CA PRO A 65 9.61 9.24 -14.47
C PRO A 65 8.33 9.75 -15.13
N PHE A 66 7.74 10.83 -14.60
CA PHE A 66 6.46 11.35 -15.07
C PHE A 66 6.55 11.86 -16.51
N ALA A 67 7.61 12.60 -16.85
CA ALA A 67 7.84 13.09 -18.20
C ALA A 67 7.90 11.97 -19.26
N ARG A 68 8.45 10.79 -18.90
CA ARG A 68 8.44 9.62 -19.80
C ARG A 68 7.04 9.05 -20.01
N LYS A 69 6.18 9.10 -18.98
CA LYS A 69 4.77 8.72 -19.13
C LYS A 69 4.05 9.66 -20.08
N VAL A 70 4.23 10.97 -19.89
CA VAL A 70 3.62 11.99 -20.74
C VAL A 70 4.02 11.79 -22.22
N ARG A 71 5.33 11.61 -22.48
CA ARG A 71 5.81 11.32 -23.85
C ARG A 71 5.16 10.07 -24.44
N ALA A 72 5.11 8.99 -23.66
CA ALA A 72 4.50 7.74 -24.14
C ALA A 72 3.01 7.90 -24.49
N VAL A 73 2.27 8.70 -23.72
CA VAL A 73 0.86 9.01 -24.03
C VAL A 73 0.76 9.85 -25.31
N ILE A 74 1.55 10.92 -25.45
CA ILE A 74 1.57 11.76 -26.65
C ILE A 74 1.91 10.92 -27.91
N ASP A 75 2.92 10.06 -27.82
CA ASP A 75 3.32 9.18 -28.93
C ASP A 75 2.19 8.21 -29.30
N SER A 76 1.46 7.73 -28.30
CA SER A 76 0.32 6.84 -28.51
C SER A 76 -0.87 7.58 -29.14
N CYS A 77 -1.19 8.81 -28.67
CA CYS A 77 -2.23 9.66 -29.26
C CYS A 77 -1.95 9.92 -30.75
N LYS A 78 -0.72 10.32 -31.08
CA LYS A 78 -0.32 10.55 -32.48
C LYS A 78 -0.41 9.30 -33.34
N ARG A 79 -0.04 8.15 -32.82
CA ARG A 79 -0.02 6.87 -33.55
C ARG A 79 -1.43 6.34 -33.81
N GLN A 80 -2.35 6.58 -32.88
CA GLN A 80 -3.71 6.05 -32.90
C GLN A 80 -4.73 7.07 -33.40
N ASP A 81 -4.35 8.34 -33.50
CA ASP A 81 -5.25 9.49 -33.79
C ASP A 81 -6.41 9.56 -32.77
N LEU A 82 -6.07 9.42 -31.47
CA LEU A 82 -7.03 9.40 -30.36
C LEU A 82 -6.62 10.38 -29.25
N PRO A 83 -7.59 11.05 -28.59
CA PRO A 83 -7.33 11.91 -27.46
C PRO A 83 -6.96 11.08 -26.21
N PRO A 84 -6.21 11.64 -25.26
CA PRO A 84 -5.89 10.96 -24.03
C PRO A 84 -6.96 11.13 -22.95
N ILE A 85 -6.94 10.20 -21.99
CA ILE A 85 -7.65 10.30 -20.71
C ILE A 85 -6.63 10.54 -19.60
N ILE A 86 -6.95 11.44 -18.67
CA ILE A 86 -6.18 11.62 -17.43
C ILE A 86 -6.80 10.79 -16.32
N VAL A 87 -5.99 9.96 -15.66
CA VAL A 87 -6.45 9.17 -14.50
C VAL A 87 -5.61 9.53 -13.26
N VAL A 88 -6.30 9.97 -12.22
CA VAL A 88 -5.73 10.14 -10.89
C VAL A 88 -6.00 8.86 -10.09
N ASN A 89 -4.93 8.21 -9.65
CA ASN A 89 -5.03 7.08 -8.73
C ASN A 89 -4.92 7.60 -7.27
N GLY A 90 -6.06 7.72 -6.62
CA GLY A 90 -6.22 8.04 -5.19
C GLY A 90 -6.76 6.88 -4.37
N THR A 91 -6.66 5.64 -4.87
CA THR A 91 -7.30 4.46 -4.25
C THR A 91 -6.65 4.02 -2.94
N GLU A 92 -5.36 4.24 -2.75
CA GLU A 92 -4.57 3.92 -1.54
C GLU A 92 -5.06 2.69 -0.77
N GLY A 93 -5.07 1.52 -1.47
CA GLY A 93 -5.59 0.26 -0.91
C GLY A 93 -4.65 -0.43 0.09
N GLU A 94 -3.52 0.15 0.43
CA GLU A 94 -2.57 -0.41 1.38
C GLU A 94 -2.98 -0.07 2.82
N PRO A 95 -3.29 -1.06 3.70
CA PRO A 95 -3.96 -0.81 4.98
C PRO A 95 -3.29 0.22 5.90
N PRO A 96 -1.95 0.24 6.04
CA PRO A 96 -1.31 1.24 6.88
C PRO A 96 -1.00 2.58 6.19
N SER A 97 -1.36 2.78 4.91
CA SER A 97 -1.05 4.02 4.18
C SER A 97 -2.16 5.07 4.31
N TRP A 98 -1.74 6.33 4.52
CA TRP A 98 -2.64 7.46 4.72
C TRP A 98 -2.22 8.73 3.96
N LYS A 99 -1.13 8.69 3.20
CA LYS A 99 -0.58 9.88 2.58
C LYS A 99 -1.49 10.47 1.50
N ASP A 100 -2.05 9.62 0.62
CA ASP A 100 -2.94 10.07 -0.44
C ASP A 100 -4.32 10.44 0.12
N LYS A 101 -4.82 9.68 1.11
CA LYS A 101 -6.04 9.99 1.85
C LYS A 101 -5.96 11.34 2.57
N ALA A 102 -4.79 11.69 3.13
CA ALA A 102 -4.57 13.00 3.73
C ALA A 102 -4.73 14.13 2.71
N VAL A 103 -4.14 13.99 1.53
CA VAL A 103 -4.25 15.02 0.47
C VAL A 103 -5.68 15.06 -0.09
N LEU A 104 -6.30 13.90 -0.34
CA LEU A 104 -7.69 13.82 -0.81
C LEU A 104 -8.67 14.50 0.15
N THR A 105 -8.42 14.39 1.46
CA THR A 105 -9.29 14.92 2.51
C THR A 105 -9.05 16.41 2.77
N ARG A 106 -7.76 16.81 2.89
CA ARG A 106 -7.36 18.13 3.36
C ARG A 106 -7.06 19.13 2.23
N GLY A 107 -6.47 18.68 1.11
CA GLY A 107 -6.04 19.52 -0.02
C GLY A 107 -6.50 19.01 -1.39
N PRO A 108 -7.80 18.72 -1.60
CA PRO A 108 -8.27 18.10 -2.85
C PRO A 108 -8.00 18.95 -4.09
N HIS A 109 -8.03 20.28 -3.95
CA HIS A 109 -7.78 21.20 -5.07
C HIS A 109 -6.37 21.06 -5.64
N LEU A 110 -5.38 20.72 -4.82
CA LEU A 110 -4.01 20.52 -5.30
C LEU A 110 -3.89 19.33 -6.27
N ILE A 111 -4.64 18.26 -6.00
CA ILE A 111 -4.75 17.11 -6.91
C ILE A 111 -5.45 17.54 -8.21
N LEU A 112 -6.56 18.27 -8.08
CA LEU A 112 -7.34 18.77 -9.22
C LEU A 112 -6.53 19.73 -10.09
N ASP A 113 -5.69 20.57 -9.51
CA ASP A 113 -4.79 21.47 -10.23
C ASP A 113 -3.81 20.69 -11.09
N GLY A 114 -3.12 19.70 -10.52
CA GLY A 114 -2.18 18.89 -11.28
C GLY A 114 -2.83 18.06 -12.39
N ALA A 115 -4.04 17.54 -12.12
CA ALA A 115 -4.81 16.82 -13.13
C ALA A 115 -5.30 17.76 -14.24
N ALA A 116 -5.78 18.97 -13.88
CA ALA A 116 -6.21 20.00 -14.83
C ALA A 116 -5.08 20.50 -15.71
N LEU A 117 -3.87 20.72 -15.12
CA LEU A 117 -2.67 21.08 -15.88
C LEU A 117 -2.33 20.03 -16.93
N ALA A 118 -2.33 18.76 -16.54
CA ALA A 118 -2.04 17.67 -17.48
C ALA A 118 -3.11 17.53 -18.54
N ALA A 119 -4.40 17.68 -18.17
CA ALA A 119 -5.52 17.60 -19.11
C ALA A 119 -5.48 18.73 -20.14
N ALA A 120 -5.29 19.96 -19.71
CA ALA A 120 -5.18 21.11 -20.62
C ALA A 120 -3.95 21.01 -21.53
N ALA A 121 -2.80 20.60 -21.01
CA ALA A 121 -1.57 20.47 -21.79
C ALA A 121 -1.62 19.37 -22.85
N LEU A 122 -2.46 18.35 -22.68
CA LEU A 122 -2.58 17.20 -23.56
C LEU A 122 -3.88 17.19 -24.37
N ASP A 123 -4.73 18.19 -24.21
CA ASP A 123 -6.08 18.24 -24.81
C ASP A 123 -6.88 16.95 -24.51
N ALA A 124 -6.93 16.62 -23.21
CA ALA A 124 -7.55 15.39 -22.76
C ALA A 124 -9.08 15.43 -22.84
N GLU A 125 -9.68 14.32 -23.21
CA GLU A 125 -11.12 14.17 -23.33
C GLU A 125 -11.83 14.16 -21.96
N GLU A 126 -11.20 13.52 -20.96
CA GLU A 126 -11.79 13.35 -19.62
C GLU A 126 -10.71 13.25 -18.54
N ILE A 127 -11.06 13.67 -17.31
CA ILE A 127 -10.34 13.35 -16.08
C ILE A 127 -11.16 12.36 -15.26
N VAL A 128 -10.56 11.24 -14.90
CA VAL A 128 -11.16 10.24 -14.01
C VAL A 128 -10.36 10.14 -12.71
N ILE A 129 -11.01 10.29 -11.56
CA ILE A 129 -10.36 10.20 -10.25
C ILE A 129 -10.85 8.92 -9.58
N GLY A 130 -9.96 7.93 -9.45
CA GLY A 130 -10.25 6.69 -8.73
C GLY A 130 -9.98 6.84 -7.24
N VAL A 131 -10.95 6.49 -6.41
CA VAL A 131 -10.84 6.48 -4.94
C VAL A 131 -11.35 5.16 -4.38
N ALA A 132 -10.90 4.79 -3.19
CA ALA A 132 -11.43 3.61 -2.50
C ALA A 132 -12.86 3.86 -1.98
N ASP A 133 -13.67 2.80 -1.86
CA ASP A 133 -15.03 2.82 -1.34
C ASP A 133 -15.09 2.82 0.21
N ASP A 134 -14.00 3.23 0.86
CA ASP A 134 -13.91 3.38 2.32
C ASP A 134 -14.51 4.69 2.85
N GLY A 135 -15.00 5.54 1.95
CA GLY A 135 -15.60 6.84 2.26
C GLY A 135 -14.61 7.95 2.61
N VAL A 136 -13.30 7.66 2.61
CA VAL A 136 -12.27 8.65 2.94
C VAL A 136 -11.92 9.47 1.71
N GLY A 137 -11.99 10.80 1.82
CA GLY A 137 -11.63 11.74 0.76
C GLY A 137 -12.69 11.94 -0.34
N GLN A 138 -13.64 11.03 -0.54
CA GLN A 138 -14.64 11.13 -1.60
C GLN A 138 -15.50 12.39 -1.47
N ASN A 139 -16.04 12.64 -0.27
CA ASN A 139 -16.87 13.82 -0.02
C ASN A 139 -16.10 15.14 -0.22
N SER A 140 -14.82 15.16 0.18
CA SER A 140 -13.94 16.31 0.00
C SER A 140 -13.70 16.60 -1.49
N LEU A 141 -13.46 15.55 -2.29
CA LEU A 141 -13.31 15.68 -3.75
C LEU A 141 -14.61 16.13 -4.44
N MET A 142 -15.76 15.57 -4.04
CA MET A 142 -17.07 15.99 -4.57
C MET A 142 -17.32 17.46 -4.31
N ALA A 143 -17.07 17.93 -3.08
CA ALA A 143 -17.17 19.35 -2.74
C ALA A 143 -16.22 20.20 -3.59
N ALA A 144 -14.95 19.78 -3.73
CA ALA A 144 -13.95 20.51 -4.52
C ALA A 144 -14.33 20.62 -6.01
N LEU A 145 -14.93 19.59 -6.58
CA LEU A 145 -15.43 19.63 -7.97
C LEU A 145 -16.63 20.56 -8.12
N ALA A 146 -17.47 20.68 -7.09
CA ALA A 146 -18.58 21.64 -7.09
C ALA A 146 -18.12 23.10 -6.94
N GLU A 147 -16.98 23.35 -6.32
CA GLU A 147 -16.41 24.67 -6.07
C GLU A 147 -15.69 25.27 -7.29
N ARG A 148 -15.38 24.48 -8.34
CA ARG A 148 -14.57 24.95 -9.47
C ARG A 148 -14.98 24.34 -10.81
N LYS A 149 -14.61 25.02 -11.90
CA LYS A 149 -14.71 24.47 -13.26
C LYS A 149 -13.42 23.73 -13.60
N MET A 150 -13.55 22.57 -14.22
CA MET A 150 -12.45 21.80 -14.78
C MET A 150 -12.32 22.03 -16.29
N PRO A 151 -11.12 21.82 -16.88
CA PRO A 151 -10.89 22.07 -18.32
C PRO A 151 -11.66 21.09 -19.23
N CYS A 152 -12.00 19.91 -18.74
CA CYS A 152 -12.77 18.89 -19.43
C CYS A 152 -13.69 18.15 -18.46
N PRO A 153 -14.62 17.29 -18.93
CA PRO A 153 -15.46 16.46 -18.08
C PRO A 153 -14.62 15.72 -17.03
N THR A 154 -15.08 15.75 -15.79
CA THR A 154 -14.35 15.16 -14.65
C THR A 154 -15.31 14.37 -13.79
N ARG A 155 -14.97 13.10 -13.51
CA ARG A 155 -15.78 12.22 -12.65
C ARG A 155 -14.94 11.48 -11.63
N ILE A 156 -15.59 11.10 -10.54
CA ILE A 156 -15.04 10.23 -9.51
C ILE A 156 -15.55 8.81 -9.75
N VAL A 157 -14.66 7.83 -9.64
CA VAL A 157 -14.99 6.39 -9.67
C VAL A 157 -14.54 5.78 -8.36
N THR A 158 -15.47 5.12 -7.67
CA THR A 158 -15.17 4.34 -6.47
C THR A 158 -14.78 2.91 -6.84
N VAL A 159 -13.74 2.41 -6.19
CA VAL A 159 -13.27 1.03 -6.36
C VAL A 159 -13.22 0.33 -5.01
N PRO A 160 -13.39 -1.01 -4.95
CA PRO A 160 -13.30 -1.74 -3.69
C PRO A 160 -11.99 -1.44 -2.94
N HIS A 161 -12.11 -1.18 -1.63
CA HIS A 161 -10.96 -0.94 -0.76
C HIS A 161 -10.20 -2.26 -0.52
N ARG A 162 -9.40 -2.65 -1.51
CA ARG A 162 -8.55 -3.83 -1.50
C ARG A 162 -7.13 -3.45 -1.91
N PHE A 163 -6.15 -4.21 -1.42
CA PHE A 163 -4.75 -3.99 -1.76
C PHE A 163 -4.50 -3.99 -3.27
N ILE A 164 -5.05 -5.00 -3.97
CA ILE A 164 -4.83 -5.19 -5.40
C ILE A 164 -5.55 -4.15 -6.27
N SER A 165 -6.62 -3.52 -5.75
CA SER A 165 -7.38 -2.50 -6.49
C SER A 165 -6.58 -1.22 -6.77
N GLY A 166 -5.54 -0.96 -5.98
CA GLY A 166 -4.61 0.17 -6.17
C GLY A 166 -3.60 -0.03 -7.31
N GLU A 167 -3.49 -1.24 -7.86
CA GLU A 167 -2.65 -1.48 -9.04
C GLU A 167 -3.22 -0.78 -10.28
N GLY A 168 -2.36 -0.13 -11.07
CA GLY A 168 -2.83 0.72 -12.16
C GLY A 168 -3.71 0.03 -13.21
N GLY A 169 -3.40 -1.22 -13.55
CA GLY A 169 -4.23 -2.00 -14.48
C GLY A 169 -5.56 -2.43 -13.87
N ALA A 170 -5.59 -2.70 -12.56
CA ALA A 170 -6.82 -3.00 -11.83
C ALA A 170 -7.75 -1.78 -11.79
N LEU A 171 -7.18 -0.59 -11.56
CA LEU A 171 -7.94 0.66 -11.58
C LEU A 171 -8.53 0.93 -12.96
N VAL A 172 -7.74 0.83 -14.04
CA VAL A 172 -8.23 1.03 -15.41
C VAL A 172 -9.37 0.07 -15.72
N ARG A 173 -9.24 -1.22 -15.37
CA ARG A 173 -10.32 -2.19 -15.58
C ARG A 173 -11.58 -1.84 -14.79
N GLY A 174 -11.42 -1.43 -13.53
CA GLY A 174 -12.55 -0.99 -12.72
C GLY A 174 -13.26 0.23 -13.30
N ILE A 175 -12.52 1.23 -13.82
CA ILE A 175 -13.07 2.39 -14.51
C ILE A 175 -13.85 1.97 -15.78
N ASN A 176 -13.40 0.93 -16.45
CA ASN A 176 -14.06 0.35 -17.62
C ASN A 176 -15.26 -0.55 -17.30
N GLY A 177 -15.64 -0.68 -16.02
CA GLY A 177 -16.75 -1.54 -15.59
C GLY A 177 -16.42 -3.02 -15.49
N GLU A 178 -15.12 -3.38 -15.54
CA GLU A 178 -14.63 -4.73 -15.38
C GLU A 178 -14.29 -5.04 -13.91
N ALA A 179 -13.89 -6.30 -13.65
CA ALA A 179 -13.39 -6.68 -12.33
C ALA A 179 -12.14 -5.84 -11.93
N HIS A 180 -12.12 -5.33 -10.69
CA HIS A 180 -11.05 -4.50 -10.13
C HIS A 180 -9.80 -5.33 -9.77
N ILE A 181 -9.24 -6.02 -10.74
CA ILE A 181 -8.03 -6.83 -10.63
C ILE A 181 -7.11 -6.56 -11.83
N PRO A 182 -5.77 -6.67 -11.68
CA PRO A 182 -4.85 -6.48 -12.79
C PRO A 182 -5.19 -7.37 -13.99
N PRO A 183 -4.97 -6.91 -15.23
CA PRO A 183 -5.11 -7.77 -16.38
C PRO A 183 -4.09 -8.93 -16.30
N GLY A 184 -4.48 -10.12 -16.76
CA GLY A 184 -3.62 -11.31 -16.73
C GLY A 184 -2.40 -11.23 -17.68
N ARG A 185 -2.16 -10.09 -18.28
CA ARG A 185 -1.05 -9.75 -19.18
C ARG A 185 -0.57 -8.33 -18.93
N LYS A 186 0.65 -8.03 -19.37
CA LYS A 186 1.18 -6.65 -19.29
C LYS A 186 0.52 -5.79 -20.37
N VAL A 187 -0.27 -4.81 -19.94
CA VAL A 187 -0.88 -3.78 -20.79
C VAL A 187 -0.38 -2.42 -20.30
N ARG A 188 0.04 -1.57 -21.22
CA ARG A 188 0.41 -0.19 -20.90
C ARG A 188 -0.82 0.70 -21.01
N SER A 189 -1.19 1.38 -19.96
CA SER A 189 -2.29 2.36 -19.97
C SER A 189 -2.05 3.49 -20.97
N SER A 190 -0.78 3.83 -21.24
CA SER A 190 -0.44 4.81 -22.28
C SER A 190 -0.87 4.40 -23.69
N ASP A 191 -1.05 3.13 -23.95
CA ASP A 191 -1.42 2.60 -25.26
C ASP A 191 -2.88 2.14 -25.32
N ASN A 192 -3.38 1.56 -24.24
CA ASN A 192 -4.72 1.00 -24.15
C ASN A 192 -5.20 1.05 -22.70
N GLY A 193 -5.81 2.16 -22.32
CA GLY A 193 -6.27 2.45 -20.97
C GLY A 193 -7.78 2.52 -20.84
N VAL A 194 -8.28 3.62 -20.28
CA VAL A 194 -9.72 3.85 -20.07
C VAL A 194 -10.41 3.94 -21.42
N MET A 195 -11.50 3.18 -21.61
CA MET A 195 -12.25 3.07 -22.88
C MET A 195 -11.37 2.70 -24.09
N GLY A 196 -10.23 2.06 -23.85
CA GLY A 196 -9.27 1.75 -24.92
C GLY A 196 -8.37 2.91 -25.34
N LEU A 197 -8.55 4.10 -24.77
CA LEU A 197 -7.82 5.32 -25.14
C LEU A 197 -6.45 5.39 -24.46
N PRO A 198 -5.48 6.12 -25.06
CA PRO A 198 -4.23 6.46 -24.40
C PRO A 198 -4.50 7.12 -23.04
N THR A 199 -3.91 6.61 -21.97
CA THR A 199 -4.26 7.07 -20.62
C THR A 199 -3.02 7.46 -19.83
N LEU A 200 -2.98 8.72 -19.36
CA LEU A 200 -1.98 9.21 -18.41
C LEU A 200 -2.45 8.90 -16.98
N LEU A 201 -2.06 7.74 -16.47
CA LEU A 201 -2.38 7.33 -15.13
C LEU A 201 -1.23 7.66 -14.16
N SER A 202 -1.52 8.42 -13.10
CA SER A 202 -0.56 8.68 -12.02
C SER A 202 -1.24 8.78 -10.66
N ASN A 203 -0.42 8.70 -9.59
CA ASN A 203 -0.88 8.77 -8.21
C ASN A 203 -1.26 10.20 -7.81
N ALA A 204 -2.17 10.36 -6.84
CA ALA A 204 -2.68 11.65 -6.35
C ALA A 204 -1.56 12.60 -5.89
N GLU A 205 -0.59 12.13 -5.09
CA GLU A 205 0.56 12.94 -4.69
C GLU A 205 1.41 13.39 -5.88
N THR A 206 1.51 12.59 -6.95
CA THR A 206 2.29 13.00 -8.15
C THR A 206 1.66 14.20 -8.84
N TYR A 207 0.34 14.24 -8.95
CA TYR A 207 -0.38 15.40 -9.50
C TYR A 207 -0.26 16.62 -8.57
N SER A 208 -0.33 16.41 -7.25
CA SER A 208 -0.10 17.49 -6.29
C SER A 208 1.29 18.10 -6.41
N GLN A 209 2.33 17.29 -6.55
CA GLN A 209 3.70 17.75 -6.77
C GLN A 209 3.85 18.50 -8.10
N LEU A 210 3.14 18.06 -9.14
CA LEU A 210 3.11 18.75 -10.43
C LEU A 210 2.51 20.17 -10.28
N ALA A 211 1.40 20.29 -9.56
CA ALA A 211 0.75 21.57 -9.30
C ALA A 211 1.66 22.53 -8.51
N ILE A 212 2.30 22.04 -7.44
CA ILE A 212 3.29 22.81 -6.67
C ILE A 212 4.42 23.29 -7.57
N ALA A 213 4.96 22.41 -8.41
CA ALA A 213 6.06 22.74 -9.30
C ALA A 213 5.67 23.76 -10.40
N ALA A 214 4.46 23.65 -10.92
CA ALA A 214 3.94 24.62 -11.91
C ALA A 214 3.78 26.01 -11.31
N ARG A 215 3.39 26.09 -10.03
CA ARG A 215 3.26 27.35 -9.30
C ARG A 215 4.61 27.97 -8.94
N LEU A 216 5.50 27.18 -8.34
CA LEU A 216 6.81 27.67 -7.87
C LEU A 216 7.82 27.88 -9.01
N GLY A 217 7.62 27.18 -10.12
CA GLY A 217 8.66 27.04 -11.13
C GLY A 217 9.79 26.09 -10.69
N PRO A 218 10.60 25.60 -11.64
CA PRO A 218 11.61 24.59 -11.35
C PRO A 218 12.72 25.09 -10.40
N TRP A 219 13.04 26.36 -10.43
CA TRP A 219 14.09 26.93 -9.58
C TRP A 219 13.72 26.84 -8.08
N GLU A 220 12.56 27.38 -7.73
CA GLU A 220 12.10 27.39 -6.35
C GLU A 220 11.69 25.99 -5.90
N TYR A 221 11.10 25.18 -6.78
CA TYR A 221 10.80 23.78 -6.46
C TYR A 221 12.07 23.02 -6.08
N ASN A 222 13.15 23.18 -6.82
CA ASN A 222 14.44 22.51 -6.60
C ASN A 222 15.26 23.10 -5.45
N SER A 223 14.87 24.22 -4.85
CA SER A 223 15.56 24.80 -3.70
C SER A 223 15.44 23.94 -2.43
N VAL A 224 14.53 22.96 -2.42
CA VAL A 224 14.28 22.04 -1.31
C VAL A 224 14.51 20.61 -1.78
N GLY A 225 15.09 19.79 -0.93
CA GLY A 225 15.40 18.41 -1.21
C GLY A 225 16.79 18.21 -1.81
N LEU A 226 17.05 16.98 -2.26
CA LEU A 226 18.30 16.61 -2.90
C LEU A 226 18.31 17.07 -4.38
N PRO A 227 19.45 17.45 -4.94
CA PRO A 227 19.53 17.84 -6.35
C PRO A 227 19.02 16.78 -7.33
N GLU A 228 19.25 15.50 -7.03
CA GLU A 228 18.79 14.37 -7.83
C GLU A 228 17.35 13.89 -7.52
N GLU A 229 16.76 14.36 -6.44
CA GLU A 229 15.38 14.10 -6.03
C GLU A 229 14.78 15.35 -5.37
N PRO A 230 14.56 16.44 -6.13
CA PRO A 230 14.09 17.71 -5.56
C PRO A 230 12.68 17.62 -4.94
N GLY A 231 12.37 18.58 -4.10
CA GLY A 231 11.07 18.73 -3.47
C GLY A 231 10.88 17.90 -2.22
N THR A 232 9.63 17.73 -1.86
CA THR A 232 9.20 16.99 -0.66
C THR A 232 8.62 15.63 -1.02
N VAL A 233 8.47 14.77 -0.03
CA VAL A 233 7.79 13.47 -0.11
C VAL A 233 6.77 13.36 1.02
N MET A 234 5.64 12.73 0.74
CA MET A 234 4.67 12.38 1.76
C MET A 234 4.97 10.99 2.31
N LEU A 235 5.01 10.87 3.62
CA LEU A 235 5.31 9.63 4.34
C LEU A 235 4.17 9.30 5.29
N THR A 236 3.88 8.02 5.47
CA THR A 236 3.04 7.55 6.58
C THR A 236 3.92 6.82 7.58
N VAL A 237 3.93 7.27 8.81
CA VAL A 237 4.59 6.58 9.94
C VAL A 237 3.51 5.94 10.80
N GLY A 238 3.57 4.62 10.93
CA GLY A 238 2.61 3.84 11.71
C GLY A 238 3.30 2.81 12.60
N GLY A 239 2.70 1.64 12.73
CA GLY A 239 3.29 0.53 13.48
C GLY A 239 3.50 0.85 14.96
N ALA A 240 4.66 0.48 15.50
CA ALA A 240 5.03 0.72 16.89
C ALA A 240 5.50 2.17 17.12
N SER A 241 4.63 3.14 16.82
CA SER A 241 4.85 4.57 17.05
C SER A 241 3.85 5.09 18.08
N SER A 242 4.31 5.92 19.01
CA SER A 242 3.44 6.55 20.03
C SER A 242 2.60 7.70 19.46
N SER A 243 3.03 8.28 18.34
CA SER A 243 2.38 9.38 17.65
C SER A 243 2.39 9.14 16.14
N PRO A 244 1.60 8.16 15.64
CA PRO A 244 1.54 7.89 14.22
C PRO A 244 1.05 9.11 13.45
N ALA A 245 1.65 9.40 12.29
CA ALA A 245 1.35 10.60 11.52
C ALA A 245 1.59 10.41 10.01
N VAL A 246 0.98 11.29 9.22
CA VAL A 246 1.40 11.59 7.86
C VAL A 246 2.38 12.75 7.91
N VAL A 247 3.56 12.57 7.35
CA VAL A 247 4.66 13.52 7.43
C VAL A 247 5.07 13.97 6.03
N GLU A 248 5.03 15.26 5.76
CA GLU A 248 5.71 15.84 4.61
C GLU A 248 7.16 16.17 5.00
N ALA A 249 8.13 15.69 4.24
CA ALA A 249 9.53 15.97 4.50
C ALA A 249 10.30 16.26 3.19
N PRO A 250 11.31 17.14 3.21
CA PRO A 250 12.24 17.27 2.10
C PRO A 250 12.92 15.93 1.79
N SER A 251 13.13 15.63 0.53
CA SER A 251 14.03 14.53 0.21
C SER A 251 15.42 14.83 0.79
N GLY A 252 16.13 13.82 1.28
CA GLY A 252 17.39 14.02 1.98
C GLY A 252 17.27 14.23 3.50
N THR A 253 16.06 14.35 4.05
CA THR A 253 15.86 14.35 5.50
C THR A 253 16.38 13.03 6.09
N PRO A 254 17.13 13.03 7.21
CA PRO A 254 17.48 11.80 7.90
C PRO A 254 16.23 11.01 8.30
N LEU A 255 16.22 9.71 8.02
CA LEU A 255 15.07 8.85 8.34
C LEU A 255 14.75 8.87 9.84
N MET A 256 15.78 8.93 10.68
CA MET A 256 15.64 8.97 12.13
C MET A 256 14.93 10.22 12.64
N ASP A 257 15.06 11.37 11.96
CA ASP A 257 14.36 12.60 12.36
C ASP A 257 12.84 12.42 12.26
N VAL A 258 12.37 11.80 11.17
CA VAL A 258 10.96 11.48 10.97
C VAL A 258 10.47 10.45 11.99
N LEU A 259 11.23 9.39 12.23
CA LEU A 259 10.88 8.33 13.17
C LEU A 259 10.83 8.83 14.62
N ASN A 260 11.81 9.63 15.01
CA ASN A 260 11.89 10.22 16.36
C ASN A 260 10.72 11.19 16.61
N MET A 261 10.37 12.02 15.63
CA MET A 261 9.22 12.92 15.71
C MET A 261 7.92 12.17 15.96
N CYS A 262 7.77 10.96 15.41
CA CYS A 262 6.61 10.09 15.60
C CYS A 262 6.73 9.17 16.82
N GLY A 263 7.79 9.27 17.62
CA GLY A 263 8.02 8.43 18.79
C GLY A 263 8.08 6.94 18.46
N ALA A 264 8.79 6.58 17.38
CA ALA A 264 8.85 5.22 16.85
C ALA A 264 9.76 4.32 17.69
N ASP A 265 9.24 3.17 18.14
CA ASP A 265 10.03 2.04 18.64
C ASP A 265 10.39 1.14 17.45
N ILE A 266 11.60 1.28 16.90
CA ILE A 266 12.02 0.48 15.74
C ILE A 266 12.16 -1.00 16.13
N GLY A 267 12.55 -1.30 17.37
CA GLY A 267 12.83 -2.66 17.80
C GLY A 267 13.90 -3.33 16.94
N PRO A 268 13.69 -4.59 16.49
CA PRO A 268 14.65 -5.30 15.64
C PRO A 268 14.66 -4.82 14.18
N GLY A 269 13.63 -4.09 13.71
CA GLY A 269 13.55 -3.68 12.31
C GLY A 269 12.44 -2.72 11.97
N LEU A 270 12.57 -2.14 10.78
CA LEU A 270 11.66 -1.21 10.15
C LEU A 270 11.22 -1.72 8.79
N LEU A 271 9.94 -1.76 8.52
CA LEU A 271 9.42 -1.98 7.17
C LEU A 271 9.39 -0.65 6.43
N VAL A 272 10.00 -0.61 5.24
CA VAL A 272 10.07 0.57 4.39
C VAL A 272 9.40 0.33 3.05
N GLY A 273 8.61 1.29 2.58
CA GLY A 273 7.96 1.26 1.27
C GLY A 273 6.65 0.47 1.19
N GLY A 274 6.10 0.02 2.34
CA GLY A 274 4.84 -0.69 2.44
C GLY A 274 4.94 -2.21 2.39
N TYR A 275 3.81 -2.92 2.27
CA TYR A 275 3.77 -4.39 2.27
C TYR A 275 4.38 -5.03 1.02
N HIS A 276 4.60 -4.28 -0.03
CA HIS A 276 5.47 -4.65 -1.15
C HIS A 276 6.89 -4.10 -1.00
N GLY A 277 7.22 -3.52 0.13
CA GLY A 277 8.54 -2.98 0.44
C GLY A 277 9.54 -4.02 0.94
N LYS A 278 10.39 -3.60 1.85
CA LYS A 278 11.45 -4.47 2.43
C LYS A 278 11.68 -4.11 3.90
N TRP A 279 11.98 -5.12 4.70
CA TRP A 279 12.48 -4.94 6.04
C TRP A 279 13.95 -4.51 6.02
N ILE A 280 14.30 -3.56 6.88
CA ILE A 280 15.68 -3.13 7.15
C ILE A 280 15.92 -3.19 8.67
N THR A 281 17.17 -3.40 9.08
CA THR A 281 17.54 -3.40 10.49
C THR A 281 17.52 -1.99 11.08
N ALA A 282 17.40 -1.86 12.42
CA ALA A 282 17.52 -0.57 13.10
C ALA A 282 18.83 0.16 12.74
N LYS A 283 19.96 -0.57 12.71
CA LYS A 283 21.26 -0.03 12.32
C LYS A 283 21.30 0.51 10.89
N GLN A 284 20.61 -0.14 9.95
CA GLN A 284 20.48 0.38 8.59
C GLN A 284 19.62 1.64 8.57
N ALA A 285 18.53 1.69 9.34
CA ALA A 285 17.65 2.86 9.41
C ALA A 285 18.40 4.13 9.83
N GLU A 286 19.37 4.04 10.75
CA GLU A 286 20.20 5.15 11.21
C GLU A 286 21.03 5.82 10.08
N THR A 287 21.28 5.10 9.00
CA THR A 287 22.14 5.57 7.89
C THR A 287 21.36 6.11 6.69
N VAL A 288 20.02 5.96 6.69
CA VAL A 288 19.19 6.31 5.54
C VAL A 288 18.85 7.80 5.52
N MET A 289 19.10 8.42 4.38
CA MET A 289 18.49 9.69 3.99
C MET A 289 17.26 9.39 3.12
N ILE A 290 16.13 10.02 3.43
CA ILE A 290 14.86 9.81 2.74
C ILE A 290 14.98 10.19 1.27
N SER A 291 15.22 9.20 0.43
CA SER A 291 15.29 9.29 -1.02
C SER A 291 15.26 7.89 -1.61
N ARG A 292 14.94 7.75 -2.88
CA ARG A 292 15.02 6.44 -3.56
C ARG A 292 16.42 5.86 -3.49
N LYS A 293 17.43 6.72 -3.71
CA LYS A 293 18.83 6.33 -3.65
C LYS A 293 19.28 5.97 -2.24
N GLY A 294 18.80 6.72 -1.22
CA GLY A 294 19.09 6.43 0.18
C GLY A 294 18.56 5.07 0.61
N PHE A 295 17.29 4.76 0.32
CA PHE A 295 16.72 3.44 0.62
C PHE A 295 17.38 2.32 -0.20
N ALA A 296 17.74 2.56 -1.48
CA ALA A 296 18.40 1.57 -2.31
C ALA A 296 19.75 1.11 -1.74
N LYS A 297 20.51 2.00 -1.07
CA LYS A 297 21.78 1.66 -0.41
C LYS A 297 21.64 0.58 0.66
N VAL A 298 20.49 0.49 1.32
CA VAL A 298 20.18 -0.55 2.31
C VAL A 298 19.32 -1.68 1.72
N GLY A 299 19.18 -1.71 0.40
CA GLY A 299 18.36 -2.68 -0.33
C GLY A 299 16.86 -2.48 -0.19
N GLY A 300 16.42 -1.37 0.41
CA GLY A 300 15.03 -0.96 0.53
C GLY A 300 14.53 -0.14 -0.65
N THR A 301 13.30 0.32 -0.58
CA THR A 301 12.69 1.25 -1.54
C THR A 301 11.85 2.27 -0.79
N LEU A 302 11.80 3.51 -1.29
CA LEU A 302 10.85 4.51 -0.77
C LEU A 302 9.40 4.02 -0.95
N GLY A 303 9.14 3.29 -2.04
CA GLY A 303 7.83 2.71 -2.32
C GLY A 303 6.71 3.73 -2.28
N ALA A 304 5.65 3.42 -1.54
CA ALA A 304 4.52 4.30 -1.28
C ALA A 304 4.74 5.26 -0.09
N GLY A 305 5.98 5.43 0.38
CA GLY A 305 6.29 6.35 1.48
C GLY A 305 5.92 5.84 2.87
N MET A 306 5.80 4.53 3.04
CA MET A 306 5.43 3.96 4.35
C MET A 306 6.64 3.56 5.17
N LEU A 307 6.56 3.86 6.45
CA LEU A 307 7.56 3.58 7.48
C LEU A 307 6.85 2.91 8.66
N ILE A 308 7.10 1.60 8.88
CA ILE A 308 6.43 0.83 9.92
C ILE A 308 7.46 0.18 10.83
N PRO A 309 7.80 0.81 11.97
CA PRO A 309 8.59 0.19 13.01
C PRO A 309 7.84 -0.99 13.62
N ILE A 310 8.54 -2.13 13.83
CA ILE A 310 7.91 -3.33 14.38
C ILE A 310 7.80 -3.28 15.91
N GLY A 311 8.70 -2.55 16.55
CA GLY A 311 8.78 -2.48 18.01
C GLY A 311 9.43 -3.69 18.66
N SER A 312 9.71 -3.53 19.93
CA SER A 312 10.41 -4.54 20.72
C SER A 312 9.48 -5.60 21.35
N LYS A 313 8.15 -5.36 21.37
CA LYS A 313 7.18 -6.10 22.21
C LYS A 313 6.33 -7.12 21.47
N THR A 314 6.45 -7.25 20.14
CA THR A 314 5.68 -8.19 19.34
C THR A 314 6.57 -9.28 18.73
N CYS A 315 5.98 -10.40 18.32
CA CYS A 315 6.65 -11.43 17.53
C CYS A 315 6.76 -10.99 16.09
N PRO A 316 7.94 -10.62 15.57
CA PRO A 316 8.06 -10.06 14.22
C PRO A 316 7.73 -11.06 13.12
N ILE A 317 8.03 -12.35 13.35
CA ILE A 317 7.72 -13.41 12.38
C ILE A 317 6.22 -13.70 12.35
N GLY A 318 5.55 -13.67 13.49
CA GLY A 318 4.09 -13.83 13.55
C GLY A 318 3.36 -12.66 12.87
N GLU A 319 3.80 -11.42 13.07
CA GLU A 319 3.28 -10.24 12.35
C GLU A 319 3.50 -10.40 10.82
N ALA A 320 4.72 -10.79 10.41
CA ALA A 320 5.03 -11.00 9.00
C ALA A 320 4.18 -12.12 8.38
N ALA A 321 3.93 -13.20 9.11
CA ALA A 321 3.09 -14.30 8.64
C ALA A 321 1.65 -13.83 8.34
N GLN A 322 1.07 -13.00 9.21
CA GLN A 322 -0.27 -12.45 8.99
C GLN A 322 -0.34 -11.58 7.73
N VAL A 323 0.68 -10.73 7.50
CA VAL A 323 0.75 -9.90 6.29
C VAL A 323 0.92 -10.74 5.04
N VAL A 324 1.75 -11.80 5.05
CA VAL A 324 1.91 -12.68 3.90
C VAL A 324 0.61 -13.44 3.59
N GLN A 325 -0.13 -13.86 4.61
CA GLN A 325 -1.47 -14.46 4.44
C GLN A 325 -2.44 -13.46 3.81
N TYR A 326 -2.48 -12.23 4.33
CA TYR A 326 -3.29 -11.16 3.77
C TYR A 326 -2.96 -10.92 2.29
N LEU A 327 -1.69 -10.74 1.96
CA LEU A 327 -1.26 -10.52 0.57
C LEU A 327 -1.59 -11.70 -0.35
N ALA A 328 -1.50 -12.94 0.14
CA ALA A 328 -1.92 -14.11 -0.64
C ALA A 328 -3.42 -14.06 -0.98
N GLY A 329 -4.26 -13.62 -0.03
CA GLY A 329 -5.70 -13.45 -0.24
C GLY A 329 -6.06 -12.26 -1.12
N GLU A 330 -5.30 -11.17 -1.05
CA GLU A 330 -5.49 -9.98 -1.87
C GLU A 330 -5.00 -10.14 -3.32
N SER A 331 -4.59 -11.34 -3.71
CA SER A 331 -4.14 -11.64 -5.06
C SER A 331 -5.29 -11.59 -6.09
N ALA A 332 -4.93 -11.34 -7.36
CA ALA A 332 -5.88 -11.38 -8.48
C ALA A 332 -6.34 -12.80 -8.84
N GLY A 333 -5.65 -13.84 -8.37
CA GLY A 333 -5.98 -15.24 -8.66
C GLY A 333 -5.88 -15.68 -10.13
N GLN A 334 -5.26 -14.88 -11.01
CA GLN A 334 -5.27 -15.12 -12.46
C GLN A 334 -4.04 -15.88 -12.99
N CYS A 335 -2.89 -15.71 -12.38
CA CYS A 335 -1.65 -16.37 -12.82
C CYS A 335 -1.18 -17.43 -11.80
N GLY A 336 -0.30 -18.33 -12.23
CA GLY A 336 0.24 -19.41 -11.40
C GLY A 336 0.82 -18.92 -10.06
N PRO A 337 1.67 -17.87 -10.06
CA PRO A 337 2.15 -17.28 -8.82
C PRO A 337 1.04 -16.90 -7.83
N CYS A 338 -0.05 -16.28 -8.28
CA CYS A 338 -1.17 -15.91 -7.42
C CYS A 338 -1.99 -17.12 -6.94
N ARG A 339 -2.29 -18.08 -7.83
CA ARG A 339 -3.18 -19.22 -7.49
C ARG A 339 -2.51 -20.28 -6.63
N LEU A 340 -1.23 -20.52 -6.85
CA LEU A 340 -0.49 -21.61 -6.22
C LEU A 340 0.65 -21.08 -5.34
N GLY A 341 1.47 -20.20 -5.89
CA GLY A 341 2.71 -19.79 -5.24
C GLY A 341 2.52 -18.92 -3.99
N LEU A 342 1.63 -17.93 -4.01
CA LEU A 342 1.38 -17.08 -2.83
C LEU A 342 0.73 -17.84 -1.67
N PRO A 343 -0.27 -18.72 -1.88
CA PRO A 343 -0.77 -19.60 -0.83
C PRO A 343 0.31 -20.52 -0.23
N ASP A 344 1.20 -21.08 -1.08
CA ASP A 344 2.32 -21.91 -0.60
C ASP A 344 3.32 -21.10 0.22
N LEU A 345 3.65 -19.88 -0.24
CA LEU A 345 4.52 -18.96 0.50
C LEU A 345 3.91 -18.59 1.85
N ALA A 346 2.63 -18.24 1.88
CA ALA A 346 1.92 -17.89 3.10
C ALA A 346 1.91 -19.05 4.11
N ARG A 347 1.63 -20.25 3.61
CA ARG A 347 1.65 -21.49 4.41
C ARG A 347 3.04 -21.75 5.00
N ALA A 348 4.10 -21.61 4.20
CA ALA A 348 5.46 -21.84 4.65
C ALA A 348 5.91 -20.82 5.71
N VAL A 349 5.61 -19.51 5.54
CA VAL A 349 5.93 -18.49 6.54
C VAL A 349 5.14 -18.70 7.82
N THR A 350 3.87 -19.05 7.74
CA THR A 350 3.04 -19.40 8.90
C THR A 350 3.64 -20.57 9.67
N LEU A 351 4.10 -21.61 8.97
CA LEU A 351 4.72 -22.76 9.61
C LEU A 351 6.00 -22.37 10.39
N VAL A 352 6.84 -21.50 9.82
CA VAL A 352 8.00 -20.94 10.55
C VAL A 352 7.56 -20.19 11.80
N SER A 353 6.51 -19.36 11.73
CA SER A 353 6.02 -18.62 12.89
C SER A 353 5.49 -19.50 14.00
N LEU A 354 5.05 -20.70 13.68
CA LEU A 354 4.55 -21.73 14.62
C LEU A 354 5.65 -22.70 15.10
N GLY A 355 6.91 -22.47 14.78
CA GLY A 355 8.03 -23.31 15.20
C GLY A 355 8.33 -24.50 14.27
N GLY A 356 7.71 -24.55 13.09
CA GLY A 356 7.97 -25.60 12.11
C GLY A 356 9.23 -25.35 11.30
N ASN A 357 9.97 -26.42 10.98
CA ASN A 357 11.17 -26.36 10.13
C ASN A 357 10.79 -26.19 8.65
N ALA A 358 10.46 -24.97 8.24
CA ALA A 358 9.96 -24.66 6.89
C ALA A 358 10.73 -23.53 6.18
N LEU A 359 11.93 -23.16 6.67
CA LEU A 359 12.72 -22.07 6.07
C LEU A 359 13.06 -22.31 4.60
N GLU A 360 13.43 -23.52 4.25
CA GLU A 360 13.74 -23.87 2.87
C GLU A 360 12.48 -23.82 2.00
N ASN A 361 11.33 -24.23 2.53
CA ASN A 361 10.05 -24.12 1.82
C ASN A 361 9.69 -22.67 1.53
N VAL A 362 9.97 -21.73 2.47
CA VAL A 362 9.77 -20.30 2.23
C VAL A 362 10.65 -19.82 1.07
N ARG A 363 11.94 -20.15 1.07
CA ARG A 363 12.87 -19.75 0.00
C ARG A 363 12.44 -20.30 -1.35
N GLN A 364 12.06 -21.58 -1.39
CA GLN A 364 11.59 -22.25 -2.59
C GLN A 364 10.29 -21.60 -3.12
N ALA A 365 9.28 -21.43 -2.28
CA ALA A 365 8.01 -20.83 -2.66
C ALA A 365 8.21 -19.38 -3.16
N ALA A 366 9.05 -18.59 -2.45
CA ALA A 366 9.39 -17.23 -2.86
C ALA A 366 10.11 -17.20 -4.22
N GLY A 367 11.02 -18.14 -4.48
CA GLY A 367 11.71 -18.29 -5.76
C GLY A 367 10.76 -18.67 -6.91
N LEU A 368 9.76 -19.50 -6.63
CA LEU A 368 8.78 -19.94 -7.62
C LEU A 368 7.82 -18.82 -8.08
N VAL A 369 7.58 -17.81 -7.26
CA VAL A 369 6.67 -16.70 -7.63
C VAL A 369 7.40 -15.51 -8.25
N LYS A 370 8.66 -15.31 -7.91
CA LYS A 370 9.47 -14.16 -8.33
C LYS A 370 9.63 -14.09 -9.86
N GLY A 371 9.32 -12.92 -10.44
CA GLY A 371 9.48 -12.65 -11.88
C GLY A 371 8.46 -13.34 -12.80
N ARG A 372 7.51 -14.10 -12.25
CA ARG A 372 6.54 -14.91 -13.01
C ARG A 372 5.13 -14.36 -13.02
N GLY A 373 4.86 -13.32 -12.24
CA GLY A 373 3.56 -12.68 -12.17
C GLY A 373 3.25 -11.79 -13.38
N ALA A 374 1.97 -11.66 -13.72
CA ALA A 374 1.51 -10.67 -14.68
C ALA A 374 1.61 -9.22 -14.14
N CYS A 375 1.56 -9.06 -12.82
CA CYS A 375 1.81 -7.79 -12.10
C CYS A 375 2.91 -7.97 -11.05
N SER A 376 3.23 -6.91 -10.31
CA SER A 376 4.31 -6.92 -9.30
C SER A 376 3.90 -7.50 -7.94
N HIS A 377 2.63 -7.91 -7.75
CA HIS A 377 2.12 -8.37 -6.47
C HIS A 377 2.89 -9.60 -5.92
N PRO A 378 3.14 -10.68 -6.70
CA PRO A 378 3.92 -11.80 -6.22
C PRO A 378 5.37 -11.46 -5.86
N ASP A 379 6.00 -10.56 -6.64
CA ASP A 379 7.38 -10.11 -6.39
C ASP A 379 7.48 -9.28 -5.10
N GLY A 380 6.49 -8.42 -4.85
CA GLY A 380 6.39 -7.64 -3.62
C GLY A 380 6.23 -8.52 -2.39
N THR A 381 5.30 -9.46 -2.44
CA THR A 381 5.04 -10.41 -1.35
C THR A 381 6.27 -11.29 -1.05
N SER A 382 6.94 -11.79 -2.10
CA SER A 382 8.18 -12.57 -1.96
C SER A 382 9.29 -11.75 -1.29
N ARG A 383 9.48 -10.50 -1.72
CA ARG A 383 10.49 -9.60 -1.14
C ARG A 383 10.21 -9.28 0.33
N PHE A 384 8.96 -8.99 0.68
CA PHE A 384 8.53 -8.77 2.06
C PHE A 384 8.87 -9.99 2.94
N ALA A 385 8.44 -11.19 2.53
CA ALA A 385 8.65 -12.42 3.28
C ALA A 385 10.14 -12.74 3.49
N LEU A 386 10.94 -12.72 2.41
CA LEU A 386 12.36 -13.04 2.48
C LEU A 386 13.13 -12.06 3.34
N SER A 387 12.83 -10.75 3.22
CA SER A 387 13.51 -9.75 4.04
C SER A 387 13.13 -9.82 5.53
N ALA A 388 11.93 -10.28 5.87
CA ALA A 388 11.56 -10.55 7.26
C ALA A 388 12.43 -11.67 7.84
N LEU A 389 12.65 -12.77 7.11
CA LEU A 389 13.52 -13.85 7.57
C LEU A 389 14.98 -13.40 7.74
N GLU A 390 15.46 -12.49 6.88
CA GLU A 390 16.82 -11.94 6.97
C GLU A 390 16.99 -11.04 8.19
N VAL A 391 16.07 -10.07 8.37
CA VAL A 391 16.18 -9.06 9.44
C VAL A 391 15.90 -9.66 10.82
N PHE A 392 14.97 -10.61 10.90
CA PHE A 392 14.54 -11.25 12.15
C PHE A 392 15.15 -12.64 12.34
N ALA A 393 16.36 -12.87 11.82
CA ALA A 393 17.00 -14.19 11.83
C ALA A 393 17.09 -14.83 13.23
N LYS A 394 17.31 -14.02 14.29
CA LYS A 394 17.35 -14.51 15.69
C LYS A 394 15.99 -15.03 16.16
N ASP A 395 14.91 -14.28 15.84
CA ASP A 395 13.53 -14.71 16.17
C ASP A 395 13.17 -15.97 15.38
N VAL A 396 13.57 -16.03 14.10
CA VAL A 396 13.39 -17.23 13.24
C VAL A 396 14.08 -18.45 13.82
N GLU A 397 15.33 -18.32 14.27
CA GLU A 397 16.10 -19.41 14.89
C GLU A 397 15.45 -19.90 16.17
N ALA A 398 15.00 -18.97 17.04
CA ALA A 398 14.28 -19.32 18.29
C ALA A 398 13.00 -20.11 18.01
N HIS A 399 12.22 -19.71 17.00
CA HIS A 399 11.04 -20.46 16.57
C HIS A 399 11.40 -21.84 16.01
N ALA A 400 12.43 -21.94 15.16
CA ALA A 400 12.85 -23.20 14.55
C ALA A 400 13.34 -24.21 15.58
N ASN A 401 13.93 -23.76 16.70
CA ASN A 401 14.39 -24.60 17.82
C ASN A 401 13.25 -25.03 18.77
N GLY A 402 12.01 -24.59 18.52
CA GLY A 402 10.85 -24.89 19.36
C GLY A 402 10.75 -24.05 20.64
N GLU A 403 11.68 -23.12 20.88
CA GLU A 403 11.68 -22.24 22.05
C GLU A 403 10.71 -21.05 21.86
N GLY A 404 10.43 -20.68 20.58
CA GLY A 404 9.71 -19.46 20.23
C GLY A 404 10.49 -18.21 20.62
N CYS A 405 10.08 -17.05 20.13
CA CYS A 405 10.73 -15.78 20.47
C CYS A 405 10.24 -15.18 21.82
N GLY A 406 9.38 -15.89 22.55
CA GLY A 406 8.81 -15.42 23.83
C GLY A 406 7.85 -14.25 23.74
N LYS A 407 7.47 -13.83 22.52
CA LYS A 407 6.59 -12.67 22.29
C LYS A 407 5.30 -13.11 21.60
N SER A 408 4.18 -12.53 21.99
CA SER A 408 2.90 -12.69 21.27
C SER A 408 2.82 -11.71 20.10
N VAL A 409 2.01 -12.03 19.09
CA VAL A 409 1.64 -11.11 18.01
C VAL A 409 0.69 -10.04 18.58
N LYS A 410 0.95 -8.77 18.27
CA LYS A 410 0.20 -7.61 18.80
C LYS A 410 -0.64 -6.89 17.74
N GLY A 411 -0.55 -7.29 16.45
CA GLY A 411 -1.20 -6.59 15.36
C GLY A 411 -0.56 -5.22 15.05
N ILE A 412 0.76 -5.14 15.19
CA ILE A 412 1.52 -3.90 14.90
C ILE A 412 1.46 -3.57 13.41
N LEU A 413 1.39 -4.57 12.56
CA LEU A 413 1.19 -4.39 11.12
C LEU A 413 -0.31 -4.33 10.83
N PRO A 414 -0.90 -3.14 10.53
CA PRO A 414 -2.33 -3.01 10.37
C PRO A 414 -2.86 -3.87 9.22
N LEU A 415 -3.93 -4.61 9.50
CA LEU A 415 -4.69 -5.38 8.53
C LEU A 415 -6.16 -5.01 8.63
N PRO A 416 -6.93 -5.10 7.52
CA PRO A 416 -8.35 -4.75 7.55
C PRO A 416 -9.19 -5.69 8.43
N TYR A 417 -8.63 -6.81 8.86
CA TYR A 417 -9.32 -7.88 9.59
C TYR A 417 -8.85 -7.91 11.05
N THR A 418 -9.21 -6.88 11.80
CA THR A 418 -9.02 -6.86 13.27
C THR A 418 -10.28 -7.39 13.97
N ALA A 419 -10.17 -7.67 15.25
CA ALA A 419 -11.32 -8.08 16.07
C ALA A 419 -12.50 -7.07 16.01
N GLU A 420 -12.21 -5.80 15.71
CA GLU A 420 -13.20 -4.73 15.53
C GLU A 420 -14.04 -4.87 14.25
N THR A 421 -13.57 -5.62 13.26
CA THR A 421 -14.27 -5.86 11.99
C THR A 421 -15.20 -7.07 11.99
N GLY A 422 -15.38 -7.74 13.12
CA GLY A 422 -16.25 -8.92 13.24
C GLY A 422 -15.68 -10.18 12.58
N ALA A 423 -14.40 -10.20 12.23
CA ALA A 423 -13.76 -11.38 11.65
C ALA A 423 -13.74 -12.56 12.65
N ARG A 424 -14.27 -13.71 12.23
CA ARG A 424 -14.37 -14.90 13.07
C ARG A 424 -13.01 -15.49 13.41
N LYS A 425 -12.92 -16.16 14.55
CA LYS A 425 -11.76 -16.96 14.95
C LYS A 425 -12.12 -18.44 14.92
N LEU A 426 -11.14 -19.25 14.52
CA LEU A 426 -11.24 -20.69 14.74
C LEU A 426 -10.80 -20.98 16.18
N ALA A 427 -11.59 -21.74 16.90
CA ALA A 427 -11.28 -22.19 18.26
C ALA A 427 -11.35 -23.70 18.35
N LEU A 428 -10.51 -24.28 19.18
CA LEU A 428 -10.42 -25.70 19.46
C LEU A 428 -10.76 -25.98 20.91
N ASP A 429 -11.72 -26.87 21.12
CA ASP A 429 -11.97 -27.48 22.41
C ASP A 429 -11.04 -28.69 22.58
N TRP A 430 -9.95 -28.49 23.29
CA TRP A 430 -8.94 -29.50 23.54
C TRP A 430 -9.47 -30.73 24.29
N SER A 431 -10.52 -30.57 25.08
CA SER A 431 -11.13 -31.69 25.82
C SER A 431 -11.89 -32.64 24.95
N ARG A 432 -12.23 -32.21 23.71
CA ARG A 432 -13.01 -33.01 22.72
C ARG A 432 -12.18 -33.48 21.55
N CYS A 433 -10.99 -32.95 21.37
CA CYS A 433 -10.19 -33.27 20.18
C CYS A 433 -9.49 -34.62 20.34
N ASP A 434 -9.89 -35.57 19.50
CA ASP A 434 -9.33 -36.94 19.46
C ASP A 434 -8.22 -37.10 18.39
N GLY A 435 -7.74 -36.00 17.78
CA GLY A 435 -6.67 -36.04 16.80
C GLY A 435 -6.99 -36.70 15.46
N HIS A 436 -8.27 -36.72 15.02
CA HIS A 436 -8.68 -37.36 13.75
C HIS A 436 -8.04 -36.77 12.49
N GLY A 437 -7.50 -35.56 12.52
CA GLY A 437 -6.76 -34.95 11.41
C GLY A 437 -7.60 -34.47 10.22
N LEU A 438 -8.92 -34.79 10.15
CA LEU A 438 -9.78 -34.45 9.01
C LEU A 438 -9.85 -32.93 8.73
N CYS A 439 -9.78 -32.10 9.78
CA CYS A 439 -9.79 -30.64 9.68
C CYS A 439 -8.60 -30.11 8.87
N SER A 440 -7.42 -30.68 9.03
CA SER A 440 -6.23 -30.33 8.26
C SER A 440 -6.35 -30.74 6.79
N ALA A 441 -7.04 -31.84 6.50
CA ALA A 441 -7.23 -32.30 5.11
C ALA A 441 -8.15 -31.37 4.31
N VAL A 442 -9.17 -30.76 4.94
CA VAL A 442 -10.14 -29.87 4.27
C VAL A 442 -9.79 -28.39 4.33
N ALA A 443 -8.94 -27.99 5.28
CA ALA A 443 -8.48 -26.60 5.44
C ALA A 443 -6.97 -26.52 5.70
N PRO A 444 -6.14 -27.04 4.80
CA PRO A 444 -4.68 -27.11 4.99
C PRO A 444 -4.01 -25.73 5.03
N GLU A 445 -4.68 -24.69 4.53
CA GLU A 445 -4.22 -23.30 4.58
C GLU A 445 -4.30 -22.70 6.01
N ILE A 446 -5.17 -23.26 6.84
CA ILE A 446 -5.47 -22.76 8.21
C ILE A 446 -4.91 -23.71 9.24
N ILE A 447 -5.17 -25.02 9.07
CA ILE A 447 -4.96 -26.03 10.11
C ILE A 447 -3.86 -26.99 9.66
N ARG A 448 -2.89 -27.18 10.53
CA ARG A 448 -1.86 -28.22 10.41
C ARG A 448 -1.96 -29.17 11.57
N LEU A 449 -1.39 -30.33 11.43
CA LEU A 449 -1.21 -31.24 12.55
C LEU A 449 0.21 -31.02 13.14
N ASP A 450 0.27 -30.94 14.43
CA ASP A 450 1.54 -30.97 15.17
C ASP A 450 2.17 -32.37 15.14
N HIS A 451 3.30 -32.55 15.79
CA HIS A 451 4.02 -33.82 15.83
C HIS A 451 3.26 -34.96 16.55
N ASN A 452 2.22 -34.61 17.32
CA ASN A 452 1.33 -35.57 18.01
C ASN A 452 0.05 -35.83 17.21
N GLY A 453 -0.13 -35.22 16.05
CA GLY A 453 -1.33 -35.39 15.20
C GLY A 453 -2.48 -34.46 15.58
N PHE A 454 -2.31 -33.50 16.49
CA PHE A 454 -3.33 -32.54 16.88
C PHE A 454 -3.31 -31.26 16.02
N PRO A 455 -4.48 -30.60 15.84
CA PRO A 455 -4.56 -29.42 14.99
C PRO A 455 -3.87 -28.22 15.64
N ALA A 456 -2.94 -27.63 14.89
CA ALA A 456 -2.29 -26.34 15.18
C ALA A 456 -2.73 -25.30 14.13
N PHE A 457 -3.15 -24.12 14.60
CA PHE A 457 -3.58 -23.00 13.75
C PHE A 457 -3.41 -21.66 14.47
N PRO A 458 -3.30 -20.53 13.72
CA PRO A 458 -3.17 -19.20 14.31
C PRO A 458 -4.37 -18.83 15.19
N GLN A 459 -4.14 -18.27 16.36
CA GLN A 459 -5.18 -17.76 17.27
C GLN A 459 -5.67 -16.35 16.88
N THR A 460 -5.53 -15.98 15.62
CA THR A 460 -5.90 -14.68 15.08
C THR A 460 -7.23 -14.75 14.34
N PRO A 461 -7.91 -13.61 14.13
CA PRO A 461 -9.09 -13.55 13.28
C PRO A 461 -8.79 -14.13 11.89
N LEU A 462 -9.75 -14.89 11.36
CA LEU A 462 -9.66 -15.49 10.04
C LEU A 462 -9.93 -14.43 8.97
N PRO A 463 -9.10 -14.35 7.95
CA PRO A 463 -9.42 -13.59 6.75
C PRO A 463 -10.68 -14.13 6.08
N PRO A 464 -11.54 -13.29 5.44
CA PRO A 464 -12.78 -13.72 4.81
C PRO A 464 -12.63 -14.85 3.80
N TRP A 465 -11.53 -14.89 3.04
CA TRP A 465 -11.28 -15.95 2.05
C TRP A 465 -10.90 -17.30 2.66
N LEU A 466 -10.54 -17.36 3.94
CA LEU A 466 -10.29 -18.60 4.67
C LEU A 466 -11.52 -19.06 5.46
N GLU A 467 -12.56 -18.24 5.56
CA GLU A 467 -13.75 -18.56 6.36
C GLU A 467 -14.49 -19.80 5.85
N ASP A 468 -14.58 -19.98 4.54
CA ASP A 468 -15.19 -21.17 3.94
C ASP A 468 -14.41 -22.45 4.25
N GLY A 469 -13.07 -22.38 4.21
CA GLY A 469 -12.21 -23.49 4.63
C GLY A 469 -12.38 -23.82 6.10
N ALA A 470 -12.40 -22.79 6.96
CA ALA A 470 -12.63 -22.96 8.39
C ALA A 470 -14.01 -23.56 8.69
N ARG A 471 -15.06 -23.13 8.00
CA ARG A 471 -16.42 -23.69 8.11
C ARG A 471 -16.45 -25.17 7.71
N LYS A 472 -15.76 -25.54 6.63
CA LYS A 472 -15.62 -26.95 6.23
C LYS A 472 -14.91 -27.77 7.31
N ALA A 473 -13.83 -27.22 7.90
CA ALA A 473 -13.09 -27.88 8.98
C ALA A 473 -13.96 -28.09 10.23
N VAL A 474 -14.80 -27.11 10.60
CA VAL A 474 -15.77 -27.24 11.69
C VAL A 474 -16.79 -28.35 11.37
N ASN A 475 -17.34 -28.35 10.17
CA ASN A 475 -18.40 -29.31 9.76
C ASN A 475 -17.88 -30.75 9.64
N VAL A 476 -16.59 -30.94 9.28
CA VAL A 476 -16.01 -32.28 9.11
C VAL A 476 -15.50 -32.89 10.42
N CYS A 477 -15.41 -32.09 11.50
CA CYS A 477 -14.89 -32.57 12.77
C CYS A 477 -15.87 -33.52 13.47
N PRO A 478 -15.59 -34.86 13.56
CA PRO A 478 -16.51 -35.81 14.15
C PRO A 478 -16.64 -35.63 15.66
N ALA A 479 -15.63 -35.12 16.31
CA ALA A 479 -15.61 -34.82 17.75
C ALA A 479 -16.26 -33.46 18.10
N LEU A 480 -16.72 -32.67 17.10
CA LEU A 480 -17.27 -31.32 17.28
C LEU A 480 -16.38 -30.42 18.13
N ALA A 481 -15.07 -30.63 18.02
CA ALA A 481 -14.07 -29.92 18.80
C ALA A 481 -13.73 -28.51 18.21
N LEU A 482 -13.98 -28.29 16.92
CA LEU A 482 -13.73 -27.01 16.27
C LEU A 482 -14.97 -26.13 16.24
N ARG A 483 -14.77 -24.83 16.43
CA ARG A 483 -15.84 -23.82 16.37
C ARG A 483 -15.33 -22.55 15.69
N LEU A 484 -16.23 -21.87 14.97
CA LEU A 484 -16.02 -20.48 14.54
C LEU A 484 -16.64 -19.57 15.62
N ILE A 485 -15.84 -18.70 16.21
CA ILE A 485 -16.23 -17.76 17.26
C ILE A 485 -16.28 -16.36 16.66
N ASP A 486 -17.42 -15.68 16.81
CA ASP A 486 -17.55 -14.26 16.53
C ASP A 486 -16.90 -13.46 17.67
N PRO A 487 -16.02 -12.49 17.40
CA PRO A 487 -15.33 -11.73 18.45
C PRO A 487 -16.31 -10.94 19.35
N ALA A 488 -17.49 -10.60 18.84
CA ALA A 488 -18.53 -9.93 19.61
C ALA A 488 -19.29 -10.85 20.60
N ALA A 489 -19.13 -12.17 20.52
CA ALA A 489 -19.81 -13.14 21.39
C ALA A 489 -18.99 -13.59 22.61
N GLY A 490 -17.80 -13.07 22.79
CA GLY A 490 -16.84 -13.47 23.85
C GLY A 490 -16.87 -12.62 25.12
N GLY A 491 -18.00 -12.06 25.50
CA GLY A 491 -18.20 -11.32 26.73
C GLY A 491 -19.19 -12.03 27.65
N HIS A 492 -18.79 -13.18 28.24
CA HIS A 492 -19.34 -13.70 29.49
C HIS A 492 -18.35 -14.66 30.12
#